data_26971123973493f91710eec1e5173bb7
#
_entry.id   26971123973493f91710eec1e5173bb7
#
_cell.length_a   1.000
_cell.length_b   1.000
_cell.length_c   1.000
_cell.angle_alpha   90.00
_cell.angle_beta   90.00
_cell.angle_gamma   90.00
#
_symmetry.space_group_name_H-M   'P 1'
#
loop_
_entity.id
_entity.type
_entity.pdbx_description
1 polymer ?
#
loop_
_entity_poly.entity_id
_entity_poly.type
_entity_poly.pdbx_seq_one_letter_code
_entity_poly.pdbx_strand_id
1 'polypeptide(L)'
;QVKDMKFQIRHEIRGRMRIHVIQSRMSFAQADTLQYYLEQCESVISAKIQNRTEDVTICYEGSKDAILEVLKAFSYEKTDVPDTYIKNSGREMNQHYWDQLVEQTFWHFGNKLFLPFSVRAVITTVKSVKYIWKGLQTLFQGKIEVPVLDATAIGVSIIRGDFATAGSVMYLLGNGETLEEWTHKKSVGDLARSMSLNISKVWMMCDGQEILVSADNVQSGDEVRIHMGN
;
A
#
# COMPACT_ATOMS: atom_id res chain seq x y z
N GLN A 1 -0.14 5.41 33.35
CA GLN A 1 -1.59 5.56 33.09
C GLN A 1 -1.85 5.10 31.66
N VAL A 2 -2.51 3.96 31.53
CA VAL A 2 -2.96 3.43 30.24
C VAL A 2 -3.87 4.48 29.63
N LYS A 3 -3.46 5.10 28.55
CA LYS A 3 -4.23 6.15 27.90
C LYS A 3 -5.25 5.46 26.99
N ASP A 4 -6.49 5.30 27.47
CA ASP A 4 -7.60 4.80 26.67
C ASP A 4 -7.72 5.62 25.40
N MET A 5 -7.94 4.92 24.26
CA MET A 5 -8.13 5.58 22.98
C MET A 5 -9.40 6.45 23.02
N LYS A 6 -9.24 7.75 22.81
CA LYS A 6 -10.37 8.66 22.66
C LYS A 6 -10.80 8.75 21.22
N PHE A 7 -12.09 8.58 20.97
CA PHE A 7 -12.63 8.66 19.60
C PHE A 7 -13.99 9.33 19.59
N GLN A 8 -14.38 9.82 18.42
CA GLN A 8 -15.71 10.40 18.14
C GLN A 8 -16.33 9.71 16.94
N ILE A 9 -17.60 9.33 17.03
CA ILE A 9 -18.34 8.77 15.90
C ILE A 9 -18.68 9.92 14.95
N ARG A 10 -18.21 9.83 13.69
CA ARG A 10 -18.47 10.80 12.62
C ARG A 10 -19.69 10.44 11.79
N HIS A 11 -19.83 9.16 11.49
CA HIS A 11 -20.92 8.66 10.66
C HIS A 11 -21.20 7.20 11.02
N GLU A 12 -22.48 6.83 10.96
CA GLU A 12 -22.93 5.49 11.28
C GLU A 12 -24.09 5.09 10.37
N ILE A 13 -24.01 3.88 9.85
CA ILE A 13 -25.11 3.17 9.20
C ILE A 13 -25.08 1.71 9.67
N ARG A 14 -26.14 0.97 9.42
CA ARG A 14 -26.21 -0.45 9.82
C ARG A 14 -25.03 -1.24 9.22
N GLY A 15 -24.23 -1.87 10.07
CA GLY A 15 -23.07 -2.68 9.68
C GLY A 15 -21.82 -1.89 9.29
N ARG A 16 -21.84 -0.54 9.38
CA ARG A 16 -20.67 0.28 9.09
C ARG A 16 -20.61 1.53 9.96
N MET A 17 -19.46 1.74 10.59
CA MET A 17 -19.20 2.91 11.44
C MET A 17 -17.95 3.62 10.97
N ARG A 18 -17.97 4.96 10.99
CA ARG A 18 -16.79 5.80 10.82
C ARG A 18 -16.54 6.59 12.09
N ILE A 19 -15.37 6.40 12.66
CA ILE A 19 -14.94 7.12 13.86
C ILE A 19 -13.71 7.97 13.53
N HIS A 20 -13.53 9.02 14.30
CA HIS A 20 -12.33 9.85 14.30
C HIS A 20 -11.60 9.64 15.62
N VAL A 21 -10.33 9.26 15.57
CA VAL A 21 -9.49 9.06 16.74
C VAL A 21 -8.91 10.40 17.19
N ILE A 22 -9.13 10.78 18.44
CA ILE A 22 -8.72 12.07 18.98
C ILE A 22 -7.26 11.97 19.45
N GLN A 23 -6.34 12.23 18.53
CA GLN A 23 -4.90 12.33 18.81
C GLN A 23 -4.24 13.32 17.85
N SER A 24 -3.05 13.83 18.18
CA SER A 24 -2.40 14.90 17.41
C SER A 24 -1.84 14.44 16.07
N ARG A 25 -1.43 13.20 15.94
CA ARG A 25 -0.95 12.52 14.73
C ARG A 25 -0.95 11.02 14.94
N MET A 26 -1.42 10.28 13.95
CA MET A 26 -1.36 8.83 13.93
C MET A 26 -0.15 8.38 13.09
N SER A 27 0.81 7.70 13.71
CA SER A 27 1.93 7.09 12.97
C SER A 27 1.46 5.90 12.14
N PHE A 28 2.27 5.47 11.16
CA PHE A 28 1.96 4.27 10.39
C PHE A 28 1.86 3.04 11.27
N ALA A 29 2.81 2.87 12.21
CA ALA A 29 2.79 1.75 13.14
C ALA A 29 1.53 1.76 14.02
N GLN A 30 1.10 2.91 14.53
CA GLN A 30 -0.15 3.02 15.28
C GLN A 30 -1.38 2.65 14.44
N ALA A 31 -1.42 3.11 13.18
CA ALA A 31 -2.50 2.75 12.27
C ALA A 31 -2.54 1.24 12.00
N ASP A 32 -1.37 0.62 11.83
CA ASP A 32 -1.26 -0.82 11.60
C ASP A 32 -1.62 -1.62 12.85
N THR A 33 -1.19 -1.17 14.03
CA THR A 33 -1.57 -1.79 15.31
C THR A 33 -3.08 -1.76 15.54
N LEU A 34 -3.72 -0.62 15.31
CA LEU A 34 -5.16 -0.49 15.45
C LEU A 34 -5.91 -1.34 14.40
N GLN A 35 -5.40 -1.38 13.17
CA GLN A 35 -5.98 -2.19 12.12
C GLN A 35 -5.88 -3.68 12.44
N TYR A 36 -4.71 -4.15 12.85
CA TYR A 36 -4.48 -5.52 13.26
C TYR A 36 -5.42 -5.93 14.39
N TYR A 37 -5.52 -5.11 15.43
CA TYR A 37 -6.41 -5.36 16.56
C TYR A 37 -7.87 -5.52 16.14
N LEU A 38 -8.36 -4.62 15.27
CA LEU A 38 -9.73 -4.67 14.78
C LEU A 38 -9.98 -5.89 13.89
N GLU A 39 -9.03 -6.26 13.04
CA GLU A 39 -9.12 -7.41 12.15
C GLU A 39 -9.10 -8.77 12.90
N GLN A 40 -8.60 -8.80 14.15
CA GLN A 40 -8.66 -9.98 15.01
C GLN A 40 -10.03 -10.17 15.70
N CYS A 41 -10.90 -9.16 15.67
CA CYS A 41 -12.20 -9.26 16.29
C CYS A 41 -13.21 -9.98 15.37
N GLU A 42 -13.82 -11.06 15.85
CA GLU A 42 -14.78 -11.87 15.07
C GLU A 42 -15.97 -11.07 14.51
N SER A 43 -16.38 -10.01 15.22
CA SER A 43 -17.49 -9.13 14.81
C SER A 43 -17.08 -8.10 13.74
N VAL A 44 -15.79 -7.96 13.42
CA VAL A 44 -15.29 -7.01 12.43
C VAL A 44 -15.02 -7.73 11.11
N ILE A 45 -15.73 -7.31 10.05
CA ILE A 45 -15.55 -7.83 8.69
C ILE A 45 -14.33 -7.19 8.05
N SER A 46 -14.19 -5.87 8.22
CA SER A 46 -13.04 -5.12 7.69
C SER A 46 -12.84 -3.81 8.44
N ALA A 47 -11.58 -3.41 8.59
CA ALA A 47 -11.21 -2.14 9.16
C ALA A 47 -10.28 -1.37 8.21
N LYS A 48 -10.60 -0.11 7.92
CA LYS A 48 -9.77 0.76 7.09
C LYS A 48 -9.40 2.01 7.87
N ILE A 49 -8.11 2.21 8.09
CA ILE A 49 -7.59 3.33 8.87
C ILE A 49 -6.86 4.30 7.97
N GLN A 50 -7.24 5.55 8.06
CA GLN A 50 -6.59 6.67 7.38
C GLN A 50 -5.76 7.45 8.40
N ASN A 51 -4.47 7.16 8.46
CA ASN A 51 -3.56 7.77 9.44
C ASN A 51 -3.43 9.29 9.30
N ARG A 52 -3.65 9.84 8.09
CA ARG A 52 -3.54 11.28 7.81
C ARG A 52 -4.69 12.11 8.37
N THR A 53 -5.89 11.52 8.43
CA THR A 53 -7.12 12.16 8.92
C THR A 53 -7.57 11.57 10.24
N GLU A 54 -6.85 10.60 10.80
CA GLU A 54 -7.17 9.83 12.00
C GLU A 54 -8.58 9.19 11.96
N ASP A 55 -9.11 8.98 10.74
CA ASP A 55 -10.41 8.36 10.55
C ASP A 55 -10.28 6.84 10.40
N VAL A 56 -11.18 6.14 11.07
CA VAL A 56 -11.30 4.68 11.01
C VAL A 56 -12.68 4.31 10.51
N THR A 57 -12.74 3.55 9.44
CA THR A 57 -13.98 2.98 8.92
C THR A 57 -14.01 1.50 9.24
N ILE A 58 -15.03 1.07 10.00
CA ILE A 58 -15.19 -0.30 10.46
C ILE A 58 -16.48 -0.84 9.85
N CYS A 59 -16.38 -1.96 9.13
CA CYS A 59 -17.53 -2.75 8.71
C CYS A 59 -17.64 -3.94 9.67
N TYR A 60 -18.81 -4.17 10.22
CA TYR A 60 -19.01 -5.14 11.29
C TYR A 60 -20.36 -5.87 11.17
N GLU A 61 -20.43 -7.05 11.77
CA GLU A 61 -21.67 -7.80 12.00
C GLU A 61 -22.03 -7.77 13.48
N GLY A 62 -23.32 -7.76 13.76
CA GLY A 62 -23.84 -7.76 15.13
C GLY A 62 -24.17 -6.39 15.68
N SER A 63 -23.98 -6.20 16.99
CA SER A 63 -24.36 -4.98 17.68
C SER A 63 -23.27 -3.92 17.66
N LYS A 64 -23.69 -2.66 17.53
CA LYS A 64 -22.84 -1.50 17.67
C LYS A 64 -22.10 -1.47 19.01
N ASP A 65 -22.80 -1.82 20.09
CA ASP A 65 -22.25 -1.72 21.44
C ASP A 65 -21.05 -2.63 21.63
N ALA A 66 -21.05 -3.82 21.00
CA ALA A 66 -19.91 -4.72 21.00
C ALA A 66 -18.67 -4.06 20.36
N ILE A 67 -18.83 -3.36 19.22
CA ILE A 67 -17.74 -2.65 18.57
C ILE A 67 -17.22 -1.49 19.42
N LEU A 68 -18.12 -0.78 20.12
CA LEU A 68 -17.71 0.30 21.02
C LEU A 68 -16.93 -0.23 22.24
N GLU A 69 -17.26 -1.40 22.75
CA GLU A 69 -16.49 -2.04 23.83
C GLU A 69 -15.11 -2.47 23.34
N VAL A 70 -15.02 -3.07 22.15
CA VAL A 70 -13.75 -3.40 21.49
C VAL A 70 -12.86 -2.16 21.34
N LEU A 71 -13.40 -1.05 20.88
CA LEU A 71 -12.66 0.20 20.71
C LEU A 71 -12.22 0.82 22.05
N LYS A 72 -13.02 0.71 23.09
CA LYS A 72 -12.66 1.19 24.45
C LYS A 72 -11.58 0.33 25.10
N ALA A 73 -11.58 -0.97 24.82
CA ALA A 73 -10.58 -1.89 25.35
C ALA A 73 -9.22 -1.79 24.65
N PHE A 74 -9.16 -1.12 23.50
CA PHE A 74 -7.93 -0.99 22.71
C PHE A 74 -6.87 -0.13 23.40
N SER A 75 -5.65 -0.62 23.37
CA SER A 75 -4.46 0.13 23.81
C SER A 75 -3.26 -0.21 22.92
N TYR A 76 -2.57 0.82 22.43
CA TYR A 76 -1.36 0.65 21.61
C TYR A 76 -0.24 -0.10 22.33
N GLU A 77 -0.15 0.02 23.65
CA GLU A 77 0.92 -0.59 24.44
C GLU A 77 0.66 -2.07 24.75
N LYS A 78 -0.61 -2.48 24.75
CA LYS A 78 -1.03 -3.84 25.11
C LYS A 78 -1.21 -4.75 23.91
N THR A 79 -1.31 -4.18 22.72
CA THR A 79 -1.54 -4.94 21.50
C THR A 79 -0.19 -5.35 20.91
N ASP A 80 0.12 -6.63 21.03
CA ASP A 80 1.30 -7.22 20.40
C ASP A 80 1.01 -7.50 18.93
N VAL A 81 1.76 -6.87 18.05
CA VAL A 81 1.59 -7.00 16.60
C VAL A 81 2.86 -7.59 16.01
N PRO A 82 2.76 -8.66 15.23
CA PRO A 82 3.91 -9.21 14.56
C PRO A 82 4.65 -8.17 13.70
N ASP A 83 5.97 -8.10 13.84
CA ASP A 83 6.81 -7.18 13.04
C ASP A 83 6.61 -7.36 11.54
N THR A 84 6.30 -8.57 11.11
CA THR A 84 6.01 -8.90 9.71
C THR A 84 4.75 -8.21 9.22
N TYR A 85 3.74 -8.05 10.07
CA TYR A 85 2.50 -7.37 9.72
C TYR A 85 2.73 -5.87 9.49
N ILE A 86 3.47 -5.22 10.39
CA ILE A 86 3.81 -3.78 10.27
C ILE A 86 4.67 -3.53 9.04
N LYS A 87 5.71 -4.34 8.82
CA LYS A 87 6.60 -4.21 7.65
C LYS A 87 5.88 -4.40 6.31
N ASN A 88 4.86 -5.27 6.28
CA ASN A 88 4.10 -5.58 5.07
C ASN A 88 2.80 -4.75 4.94
N SER A 89 2.55 -3.77 5.80
CA SER A 89 1.35 -2.92 5.74
C SER A 89 1.26 -2.09 4.46
N GLY A 90 2.42 -1.81 3.86
CA GLY A 90 2.52 -1.05 2.62
C GLY A 90 2.14 0.43 2.72
N ARG A 91 1.82 0.95 3.92
CA ARG A 91 1.41 2.36 4.10
C ARG A 91 2.51 3.34 3.72
N GLU A 92 3.71 3.13 4.24
CA GLU A 92 4.88 3.95 3.94
C GLU A 92 5.23 3.86 2.45
N MET A 93 5.21 2.66 1.89
CA MET A 93 5.42 2.43 0.46
C MET A 93 4.37 3.15 -0.38
N ASN A 94 3.07 3.02 -0.05
CA ASN A 94 2.00 3.70 -0.79
C ASN A 94 2.16 5.22 -0.75
N GLN A 95 2.55 5.79 0.38
CA GLN A 95 2.81 7.23 0.48
C GLN A 95 4.00 7.64 -0.36
N HIS A 96 5.10 6.89 -0.33
CA HIS A 96 6.28 7.17 -1.13
C HIS A 96 5.96 7.25 -2.64
N TYR A 97 5.25 6.24 -3.18
CA TYR A 97 4.88 6.25 -4.60
C TYR A 97 3.87 7.34 -4.94
N TRP A 98 2.94 7.64 -4.03
CA TRP A 98 2.01 8.75 -4.23
C TRP A 98 2.73 10.09 -4.29
N ASP A 99 3.66 10.34 -3.37
CA ASP A 99 4.46 11.57 -3.34
C ASP A 99 5.31 11.68 -4.60
N GLN A 100 5.88 10.59 -5.09
CA GLN A 100 6.64 10.55 -6.33
C GLN A 100 5.79 10.89 -7.56
N LEU A 101 4.57 10.34 -7.66
CA LEU A 101 3.63 10.67 -8.74
C LEU A 101 3.21 12.14 -8.70
N VAL A 102 2.93 12.67 -7.52
CA VAL A 102 2.57 14.09 -7.33
C VAL A 102 3.75 14.98 -7.71
N GLU A 103 4.96 14.65 -7.30
CA GLU A 103 6.17 15.39 -7.65
C GLU A 103 6.42 15.39 -9.16
N GLN A 104 6.35 14.23 -9.82
CA GLN A 104 6.49 14.13 -11.28
C GLN A 104 5.45 14.97 -12.01
N THR A 105 4.21 14.95 -11.54
CA THR A 105 3.10 15.73 -12.11
C THR A 105 3.31 17.23 -11.90
N PHE A 106 3.68 17.63 -10.70
CA PHE A 106 3.98 19.03 -10.38
C PHE A 106 5.11 19.58 -11.23
N TRP A 107 6.22 18.83 -11.36
CA TRP A 107 7.35 19.23 -12.20
C TRP A 107 6.99 19.28 -13.67
N HIS A 108 6.17 18.35 -14.19
CA HIS A 108 5.74 18.37 -15.59
C HIS A 108 4.93 19.63 -15.91
N PHE A 109 3.90 19.92 -15.12
CA PHE A 109 3.04 21.08 -15.34
C PHE A 109 3.73 22.39 -14.93
N GLY A 110 4.50 22.40 -13.87
CA GLY A 110 5.29 23.55 -13.43
C GLY A 110 6.30 23.99 -14.49
N ASN A 111 7.04 23.07 -15.05
CA ASN A 111 7.99 23.36 -16.13
C ASN A 111 7.28 23.93 -17.37
N LYS A 112 6.09 23.40 -17.69
CA LYS A 112 5.31 23.88 -18.84
C LYS A 112 4.80 25.31 -18.64
N LEU A 113 4.48 25.68 -17.39
CA LEU A 113 3.87 26.98 -17.07
C LEU A 113 4.91 28.09 -16.79
N PHE A 114 6.01 27.73 -16.09
CA PHE A 114 6.94 28.72 -15.54
C PHE A 114 8.25 28.86 -16.34
N LEU A 115 8.64 27.86 -17.15
CA LEU A 115 9.92 27.89 -17.83
C LEU A 115 9.81 28.39 -19.26
N PRO A 116 10.75 29.26 -19.70
CA PRO A 116 10.89 29.67 -21.09
C PRO A 116 11.11 28.46 -22.01
N PHE A 117 10.68 28.60 -23.27
CA PHE A 117 10.80 27.52 -24.26
C PHE A 117 12.22 26.97 -24.40
N SER A 118 13.23 27.82 -24.42
CA SER A 118 14.64 27.42 -24.57
C SER A 118 15.13 26.53 -23.42
N VAL A 119 14.79 26.89 -22.17
CA VAL A 119 15.18 26.12 -20.99
C VAL A 119 14.45 24.77 -20.98
N ARG A 120 13.17 24.76 -21.33
CA ARG A 120 12.37 23.55 -21.42
C ARG A 120 12.90 22.61 -22.51
N ALA A 121 13.32 23.13 -23.67
CA ALA A 121 13.93 22.35 -24.73
C ALA A 121 15.20 21.62 -24.25
N VAL A 122 16.08 22.33 -23.54
CA VAL A 122 17.32 21.75 -22.99
C VAL A 122 16.99 20.65 -21.97
N ILE A 123 16.10 20.91 -21.02
CA ILE A 123 15.71 19.92 -19.99
C ILE A 123 15.10 18.68 -20.65
N THR A 124 14.21 18.86 -21.62
CA THR A 124 13.56 17.77 -22.34
C THR A 124 14.59 16.92 -23.09
N THR A 125 15.53 17.57 -23.78
CA THR A 125 16.59 16.89 -24.52
C THR A 125 17.51 16.09 -23.59
N VAL A 126 17.92 16.66 -22.44
CA VAL A 126 18.73 15.94 -21.47
C VAL A 126 18.00 14.72 -20.89
N LYS A 127 16.73 14.89 -20.52
CA LYS A 127 15.91 13.79 -20.02
C LYS A 127 15.67 12.69 -21.05
N SER A 128 15.61 13.03 -22.33
CA SER A 128 15.39 12.05 -23.41
C SER A 128 16.54 11.08 -23.60
N VAL A 129 17.76 11.46 -23.22
CA VAL A 129 18.95 10.62 -23.36
C VAL A 129 18.75 9.25 -22.68
N LYS A 130 18.14 9.22 -21.49
CA LYS A 130 17.83 7.97 -20.78
C LYS A 130 16.97 7.02 -21.63
N TYR A 131 15.92 7.55 -22.23
CA TYR A 131 14.96 6.75 -23.02
C TYR A 131 15.54 6.32 -24.36
N ILE A 132 16.24 7.23 -25.04
CA ILE A 132 16.91 6.92 -26.30
C ILE A 132 18.00 5.85 -26.10
N TRP A 133 18.79 5.96 -25.03
CA TRP A 133 19.80 4.96 -24.69
C TRP A 133 19.20 3.59 -24.40
N LYS A 134 18.10 3.54 -23.62
CA LYS A 134 17.38 2.30 -23.31
C LYS A 134 16.85 1.64 -24.59
N GLY A 135 16.28 2.42 -25.51
CA GLY A 135 15.80 1.95 -26.80
C GLY A 135 16.93 1.42 -27.70
N LEU A 136 18.05 2.13 -27.80
CA LEU A 136 19.23 1.68 -28.56
C LEU A 136 19.81 0.39 -27.96
N GLN A 137 19.93 0.29 -26.65
CA GLN A 137 20.43 -0.91 -25.98
C GLN A 137 19.55 -2.12 -26.29
N THR A 138 18.22 -1.97 -26.29
CA THR A 138 17.28 -3.04 -26.65
C THR A 138 17.44 -3.42 -28.12
N LEU A 139 17.61 -2.45 -29.00
CA LEU A 139 17.81 -2.69 -30.43
C LEU A 139 19.14 -3.43 -30.70
N PHE A 140 20.24 -3.08 -30.02
CA PHE A 140 21.52 -3.78 -30.13
C PHE A 140 21.47 -5.22 -29.63
N GLN A 141 20.54 -5.55 -28.75
CA GLN A 141 20.27 -6.94 -28.34
C GLN A 141 19.47 -7.74 -29.37
N GLY A 142 19.14 -7.12 -30.50
CA GLY A 142 18.35 -7.75 -31.58
C GLY A 142 16.87 -7.86 -31.27
N LYS A 143 16.37 -7.11 -30.26
CA LYS A 143 14.97 -7.13 -29.84
C LYS A 143 14.26 -5.85 -30.25
N ILE A 144 13.04 -6.02 -30.78
CA ILE A 144 12.15 -4.89 -31.06
C ILE A 144 11.03 -4.93 -30.02
N GLU A 145 11.24 -4.21 -28.94
CA GLU A 145 10.34 -4.12 -27.79
C GLU A 145 9.89 -2.68 -27.55
N VAL A 146 8.98 -2.45 -26.61
CA VAL A 146 8.42 -1.15 -26.25
C VAL A 146 9.47 -0.03 -26.10
N PRO A 147 10.65 -0.24 -25.46
CA PRO A 147 11.67 0.80 -25.35
C PRO A 147 12.19 1.34 -26.69
N VAL A 148 12.14 0.56 -27.77
CA VAL A 148 12.53 1.01 -29.12
C VAL A 148 11.48 1.97 -29.69
N LEU A 149 10.19 1.66 -29.48
CA LEU A 149 9.09 2.55 -29.89
C LEU A 149 9.15 3.88 -29.13
N ASP A 150 9.37 3.82 -27.82
CA ASP A 150 9.46 5.01 -26.96
C ASP A 150 10.64 5.91 -27.38
N ALA A 151 11.81 5.32 -27.59
CA ALA A 151 12.99 6.02 -28.08
C ALA A 151 12.75 6.66 -29.45
N THR A 152 12.06 5.97 -30.35
CA THR A 152 11.73 6.49 -31.67
C THR A 152 10.75 7.67 -31.59
N ALA A 153 9.67 7.53 -30.81
CA ALA A 153 8.67 8.58 -30.62
C ALA A 153 9.28 9.85 -30.03
N ILE A 154 10.10 9.68 -28.95
CA ILE A 154 10.79 10.79 -28.30
C ILE A 154 11.83 11.42 -29.24
N GLY A 155 12.65 10.61 -29.90
CA GLY A 155 13.68 11.06 -30.81
C GLY A 155 13.12 11.84 -32.00
N VAL A 156 12.09 11.35 -32.66
CA VAL A 156 11.42 12.04 -33.77
C VAL A 156 10.81 13.37 -33.29
N SER A 157 10.17 13.37 -32.12
CA SER A 157 9.59 14.61 -31.56
C SER A 157 10.66 15.69 -31.31
N ILE A 158 11.82 15.30 -30.79
CA ILE A 158 12.95 16.22 -30.56
C ILE A 158 13.52 16.76 -31.87
N ILE A 159 13.73 15.89 -32.88
CA ILE A 159 14.25 16.29 -34.21
C ILE A 159 13.29 17.28 -34.87
N ARG A 160 11.99 17.11 -34.67
CA ARG A 160 10.97 18.04 -35.19
C ARG A 160 10.84 19.33 -34.37
N GLY A 161 11.56 19.46 -33.26
CA GLY A 161 11.45 20.60 -32.33
C GLY A 161 10.19 20.59 -31.48
N ASP A 162 9.44 19.48 -31.47
CA ASP A 162 8.23 19.33 -30.65
C ASP A 162 8.59 18.80 -29.26
N PHE A 163 9.22 19.66 -28.47
CA PHE A 163 9.61 19.34 -27.08
C PHE A 163 8.40 19.16 -26.15
N ALA A 164 7.24 19.69 -26.52
CA ALA A 164 6.02 19.52 -25.73
C ALA A 164 5.52 18.06 -25.80
N THR A 165 5.48 17.50 -27.01
CA THR A 165 5.13 16.09 -27.22
C THR A 165 6.16 15.17 -26.59
N ALA A 166 7.47 15.40 -26.82
CA ALA A 166 8.54 14.61 -26.21
C ALA A 166 8.44 14.62 -24.68
N GLY A 167 8.21 15.78 -24.06
CA GLY A 167 8.03 15.92 -22.61
C GLY A 167 6.79 15.21 -22.09
N SER A 168 5.68 15.23 -22.81
CA SER A 168 4.44 14.56 -22.43
C SER A 168 4.59 13.03 -22.52
N VAL A 169 5.23 12.51 -23.57
CA VAL A 169 5.54 11.08 -23.70
C VAL A 169 6.41 10.61 -22.54
N MET A 170 7.52 11.30 -22.26
CA MET A 170 8.40 10.94 -21.14
C MET A 170 7.70 11.02 -19.77
N TYR A 171 6.79 11.98 -19.58
CA TYR A 171 5.96 12.06 -18.36
C TYR A 171 5.05 10.86 -18.22
N LEU A 172 4.35 10.46 -19.27
CA LEU A 172 3.46 9.29 -19.25
C LEU A 172 4.24 8.00 -19.01
N LEU A 173 5.40 7.83 -19.65
CA LEU A 173 6.28 6.67 -19.45
C LEU A 173 6.81 6.61 -18.02
N GLY A 174 7.29 7.73 -17.47
CA GLY A 174 7.78 7.78 -16.09
C GLY A 174 6.70 7.45 -15.06
N ASN A 175 5.49 7.97 -15.24
CA ASN A 175 4.35 7.61 -14.38
C ASN A 175 3.95 6.14 -14.55
N GLY A 176 3.99 5.61 -15.76
CA GLY A 176 3.74 4.20 -16.05
C GLY A 176 4.73 3.29 -15.31
N GLU A 177 6.03 3.56 -15.42
CA GLU A 177 7.07 2.82 -14.69
C GLU A 177 6.86 2.87 -13.16
N THR A 178 6.52 4.04 -12.63
CA THR A 178 6.25 4.23 -11.19
C THR A 178 5.02 3.44 -10.73
N LEU A 179 3.93 3.47 -11.52
CA LEU A 179 2.70 2.72 -11.22
C LEU A 179 2.90 1.22 -11.32
N GLU A 180 3.65 0.74 -12.31
CA GLU A 180 3.99 -0.68 -12.47
C GLU A 180 4.79 -1.19 -11.26
N GLU A 181 5.84 -0.46 -10.86
CA GLU A 181 6.65 -0.81 -9.70
C GLU A 181 5.82 -0.81 -8.42
N TRP A 182 4.98 0.21 -8.22
CA TRP A 182 4.06 0.30 -7.09
C TRP A 182 3.10 -0.87 -7.04
N THR A 183 2.44 -1.17 -8.16
CA THR A 183 1.47 -2.26 -8.24
C THR A 183 2.13 -3.61 -7.96
N HIS A 184 3.33 -3.84 -8.51
CA HIS A 184 4.08 -5.07 -8.26
C HIS A 184 4.44 -5.23 -6.78
N LYS A 185 5.03 -4.21 -6.17
CA LYS A 185 5.41 -4.24 -4.74
C LYS A 185 4.20 -4.37 -3.83
N LYS A 186 3.10 -3.68 -4.16
CA LYS A 186 1.85 -3.80 -3.41
C LYS A 186 1.29 -5.21 -3.46
N SER A 187 1.23 -5.82 -4.64
CA SER A 187 0.71 -7.20 -4.81
C SER A 187 1.54 -8.21 -4.01
N VAL A 188 2.86 -8.08 -4.02
CA VAL A 188 3.75 -8.94 -3.22
C VAL A 188 3.54 -8.71 -1.72
N GLY A 189 3.39 -7.46 -1.28
CA GLY A 189 3.13 -7.11 0.11
C GLY A 189 1.78 -7.62 0.61
N ASP A 190 0.72 -7.46 -0.19
CA ASP A 190 -0.63 -7.93 0.14
C ASP A 190 -0.67 -9.47 0.23
N LEU A 191 0.04 -10.17 -0.66
CA LEU A 191 0.19 -11.62 -0.59
C LEU A 191 0.93 -12.06 0.68
N ALA A 192 2.07 -11.44 1.00
CA ALA A 192 2.84 -11.74 2.21
C ALA A 192 2.02 -11.48 3.48
N ARG A 193 1.23 -10.40 3.50
CA ARG A 193 0.32 -10.08 4.60
C ARG A 193 -0.79 -11.12 4.74
N SER A 194 -1.43 -11.51 3.65
CA SER A 194 -2.46 -12.55 3.63
C SER A 194 -1.94 -13.88 4.15
N MET A 195 -0.72 -14.25 3.74
CA MET A 195 -0.07 -15.47 4.24
C MET A 195 0.27 -15.39 5.73
N SER A 196 0.68 -14.24 6.25
CA SER A 196 1.01 -14.08 7.68
C SER A 196 -0.24 -14.09 8.58
N LEU A 197 -1.40 -13.71 8.07
CA LEU A 197 -2.67 -13.78 8.81
C LEU A 197 -3.24 -15.20 8.87
N ASN A 198 -2.95 -16.05 7.90
CA ASN A 198 -3.49 -17.42 7.82
C ASN A 198 -2.75 -18.45 8.71
N ILE A 199 -1.60 -18.10 9.27
CA ILE A 199 -0.81 -19.03 10.12
C ILE A 199 -1.29 -19.04 11.58
N SER A 200 -2.28 -18.24 11.94
CA SER A 200 -2.70 -18.09 13.33
C SER A 200 -3.52 -19.24 13.90
N LYS A 201 -4.02 -20.17 13.09
CA LYS A 201 -4.82 -21.31 13.54
C LYS A 201 -4.35 -22.61 12.89
N VAL A 202 -4.13 -23.62 13.70
CA VAL A 202 -3.75 -24.98 13.27
C VAL A 202 -4.71 -26.01 13.86
N TRP A 203 -4.92 -27.11 13.14
CA TRP A 203 -5.69 -28.23 13.65
C TRP A 203 -4.78 -29.11 14.52
N MET A 204 -5.04 -29.15 15.82
CA MET A 204 -4.34 -30.00 16.77
C MET A 204 -5.16 -31.28 17.03
N MET A 205 -4.50 -32.41 17.07
CA MET A 205 -5.10 -33.68 17.42
C MET A 205 -5.09 -33.87 18.94
N CYS A 206 -6.31 -33.83 19.54
CA CYS A 206 -6.50 -34.15 20.96
C CYS A 206 -7.50 -35.28 21.06
N ASP A 207 -7.11 -36.38 21.69
CA ASP A 207 -7.97 -37.54 21.96
C ASP A 207 -8.71 -38.10 20.71
N GLY A 208 -8.06 -38.02 19.52
CA GLY A 208 -8.64 -38.47 18.26
C GLY A 208 -9.61 -37.51 17.61
N GLN A 209 -9.76 -36.30 18.12
CA GLN A 209 -10.55 -35.22 17.55
C GLN A 209 -9.65 -34.07 17.07
N GLU A 210 -10.04 -33.46 15.95
CA GLU A 210 -9.36 -32.26 15.42
C GLU A 210 -9.95 -31.04 16.09
N ILE A 211 -9.12 -30.27 16.79
CA ILE A 211 -9.50 -29.01 17.45
C ILE A 211 -8.71 -27.89 16.81
N LEU A 212 -9.42 -26.84 16.34
CA LEU A 212 -8.80 -25.65 15.79
C LEU A 212 -8.24 -24.78 16.94
N VAL A 213 -6.92 -24.69 17.04
CA VAL A 213 -6.25 -23.91 18.08
C VAL A 213 -5.39 -22.81 17.46
N SER A 214 -5.10 -21.77 18.25
CA SER A 214 -4.10 -20.79 17.84
C SER A 214 -2.72 -21.44 17.72
N ALA A 215 -1.96 -21.08 16.68
CA ALA A 215 -0.59 -21.59 16.51
C ALA A 215 0.30 -21.28 17.71
N ASP A 216 0.03 -20.20 18.44
CA ASP A 216 0.76 -19.79 19.64
C ASP A 216 0.52 -20.74 20.84
N ASN A 217 -0.55 -21.54 20.81
CA ASN A 217 -0.87 -22.50 21.86
C ASN A 217 -0.31 -23.90 21.59
N VAL A 218 0.35 -24.12 20.46
CA VAL A 218 0.95 -25.39 20.09
C VAL A 218 2.34 -25.51 20.75
N GLN A 219 2.56 -26.61 21.47
CA GLN A 219 3.83 -26.90 22.14
C GLN A 219 4.63 -27.97 21.40
N SER A 220 5.92 -28.01 21.65
CA SER A 220 6.79 -29.05 21.08
C SER A 220 6.38 -30.41 21.56
N GLY A 221 5.90 -31.26 20.65
CA GLY A 221 5.38 -32.59 20.94
C GLY A 221 3.90 -32.76 20.59
N ASP A 222 3.18 -31.69 20.31
CA ASP A 222 1.78 -31.74 19.86
C ASP A 222 1.69 -32.25 18.42
N GLU A 223 0.68 -33.06 18.15
CA GLU A 223 0.39 -33.54 16.80
C GLU A 223 -0.55 -32.56 16.11
N VAL A 224 -0.06 -31.95 15.02
CA VAL A 224 -0.84 -31.02 14.21
C VAL A 224 -1.15 -31.58 12.83
N ARG A 225 -2.36 -31.34 12.34
CA ARG A 225 -2.78 -31.72 11.01
C ARG A 225 -2.84 -30.51 10.10
N ILE A 226 -2.16 -30.59 8.97
CA ILE A 226 -2.15 -29.56 7.95
C ILE A 226 -2.99 -30.04 6.77
N HIS A 227 -4.07 -29.35 6.48
CA HIS A 227 -4.90 -29.61 5.30
C HIS A 227 -4.31 -28.88 4.10
N MET A 228 -4.08 -29.59 2.99
CA MET A 228 -3.68 -28.96 1.73
C MET A 228 -4.84 -28.15 1.17
N GLY A 229 -4.67 -26.84 1.06
CA GLY A 229 -5.66 -25.93 0.44
C GLY A 229 -6.26 -24.86 1.35
N ASN A 230 -5.74 -24.69 2.55
CA ASN A 230 -6.06 -23.50 3.38
C ASN A 230 -4.86 -22.58 3.43
#